data_5544daf7740e37b8ab51f96443ad405c
#
_entry.id   5544daf7740e37b8ab51f96443ad405c
#
_cell.length_a   1.000
_cell.length_b   1.000
_cell.length_c   1.000
_cell.angle_alpha   90.00
_cell.angle_beta   90.00
_cell.angle_gamma   90.00
#
_symmetry.space_group_name_H-M   'P 1'
#
loop_
_entity.id
_entity.type
_entity.pdbx_description
1 polymer ?
#
loop_
_entity_poly.entity_id
_entity_poly.type
_entity_poly.pdbx_seq_one_letter_code
_entity_poly.pdbx_strand_id
1 'polypeptide(L)'
;MKTYAGRRGFDGLIVTVDGQPLPWHYEVAKFTSWGFEWTYEGESPQQLALAILYDHLGDKTRAIGLSERFMRRVIANLDNDWHLTSTEIDSAIAAIDAA
;
A
#
# COMPACT_ATOMS: atom_id res chain seq x y z
N MET A 1 11.36 -12.99 -0.42
CA MET A 1 9.97 -12.46 -0.41
C MET A 1 9.83 -11.39 0.65
N LYS A 2 9.29 -10.25 0.28
CA LYS A 2 9.04 -9.17 1.25
C LYS A 2 7.72 -9.37 1.95
N THR A 3 7.63 -8.87 3.17
CA THR A 3 6.39 -8.82 3.94
C THR A 3 6.14 -7.38 4.37
N TYR A 4 4.97 -6.87 4.00
CA TYR A 4 4.49 -5.56 4.40
C TYR A 4 3.51 -5.75 5.53
N ALA A 5 3.59 -4.89 6.54
CA ALA A 5 2.72 -5.00 7.72
C ALA A 5 2.31 -3.62 8.20
N GLY A 6 1.11 -3.55 8.75
CA GLY A 6 0.61 -2.33 9.35
C GLY A 6 -0.13 -2.63 10.63
N ARG A 7 -0.10 -1.68 11.55
CA ARG A 7 -0.87 -1.78 12.79
C ARG A 7 -1.24 -0.40 13.31
N ARG A 8 -2.35 -0.35 14.02
CA ARG A 8 -2.78 0.84 14.75
C ARG A 8 -2.27 0.70 16.18
N GLY A 9 -1.19 1.41 16.47
CA GLY A 9 -0.61 1.42 17.80
C GLY A 9 -1.15 2.57 18.65
N PHE A 10 -0.78 2.56 19.92
CA PHE A 10 -1.15 3.60 20.86
C PHE A 10 -0.64 4.97 20.41
N ASP A 11 0.56 5.00 19.80
CA ASP A 11 1.23 6.22 19.34
C ASP A 11 0.98 6.52 17.86
N GLY A 12 0.01 5.86 17.23
CA GLY A 12 -0.35 6.10 15.83
C GLY A 12 -0.18 4.86 14.95
N LEU A 13 -0.14 5.11 13.65
CA LEU A 13 -0.06 4.05 12.64
C LEU A 13 1.40 3.71 12.36
N ILE A 14 1.67 2.41 12.28
CA ILE A 14 3.02 1.90 11.96
C ILE A 14 2.90 1.00 10.73
N VAL A 15 3.64 1.33 9.67
CA VAL A 15 3.70 0.50 8.46
C VAL A 15 5.16 0.17 8.17
N THR A 16 5.42 -1.12 7.97
CA THR A 16 6.77 -1.62 7.74
C THR A 16 6.85 -2.50 6.50
N VAL A 17 8.06 -2.60 5.95
CA VAL A 17 8.44 -3.60 4.97
C VAL A 17 9.65 -4.35 5.53
N ASP A 18 9.50 -5.65 5.72
CA ASP A 18 10.52 -6.51 6.35
C ASP A 18 11.05 -5.92 7.66
N GLY A 19 10.16 -5.36 8.48
CA GLY A 19 10.47 -4.80 9.78
C GLY A 19 11.01 -3.37 9.77
N GLN A 20 11.25 -2.78 8.59
CA GLN A 20 11.75 -1.41 8.46
C GLN A 20 10.61 -0.47 8.07
N PRO A 21 10.63 0.81 8.50
CA PRO A 21 9.56 1.74 8.12
C PRO A 21 9.42 1.84 6.60
N LEU A 22 8.18 1.78 6.11
CA LEU A 22 7.90 2.01 4.69
C LEU A 22 7.81 3.51 4.45
N PRO A 23 8.65 4.08 3.57
CA PRO A 23 8.54 5.50 3.22
C PRO A 23 7.21 5.82 2.54
N TRP A 24 6.72 7.03 2.70
CA TRP A 24 5.47 7.47 2.06
C TRP A 24 5.59 7.58 0.53
N HIS A 25 6.80 7.74 0.02
CA HIS A 25 7.09 7.88 -1.41
C HIS A 25 6.37 9.07 -2.05
N TYR A 26 6.29 10.19 -1.33
CA TYR A 26 5.70 11.43 -1.85
C TYR A 26 6.44 11.97 -3.09
N GLU A 27 7.71 11.61 -3.23
CA GLU A 27 8.49 11.99 -4.42
C GLU A 27 8.00 11.28 -5.68
N VAL A 28 7.30 10.15 -5.55
CA VAL A 28 6.72 9.40 -6.67
C VAL A 28 5.35 9.96 -7.03
N ALA A 29 4.46 10.05 -6.06
CA ALA A 29 3.17 10.70 -6.19
C ALA A 29 2.65 11.02 -4.79
N LYS A 30 1.99 12.15 -4.65
CA LYS A 30 1.45 12.60 -3.38
C LYS A 30 -0.05 12.76 -3.51
N PHE A 31 -0.79 11.80 -2.97
CA PHE A 31 -2.26 11.82 -2.98
C PHE A 31 -2.84 12.48 -1.73
N THR A 32 -2.04 12.57 -0.66
CA THR A 32 -2.47 13.09 0.63
C THR A 32 -1.30 13.77 1.34
N SER A 33 -1.58 14.68 2.28
CA SER A 33 -0.57 15.25 3.17
C SER A 33 -0.54 14.56 4.54
N TRP A 34 -1.34 13.50 4.74
CA TRP A 34 -1.60 12.92 6.05
C TRP A 34 -0.98 11.53 6.25
N GLY A 35 -0.12 11.09 5.34
CA GLY A 35 0.52 9.78 5.43
C GLY A 35 -0.42 8.64 5.05
N PHE A 36 -0.19 7.46 5.64
CA PHE A 36 -0.92 6.25 5.30
C PHE A 36 -2.21 6.10 6.09
N GLU A 37 -3.18 5.42 5.49
CA GLU A 37 -4.37 4.89 6.14
C GLU A 37 -4.83 3.62 5.45
N TRP A 38 -5.81 2.95 6.02
CA TRP A 38 -6.42 1.75 5.45
C TRP A 38 -7.80 1.50 6.07
N THR A 39 -8.49 0.46 5.65
CA THR A 39 -9.85 0.06 6.05
C THR A 39 -10.97 0.80 5.34
N TYR A 40 -10.66 1.80 4.52
CA TYR A 40 -11.66 2.57 3.76
C TYR A 40 -11.03 3.06 2.45
N GLU A 41 -11.85 3.56 1.52
CA GLU A 41 -11.38 4.16 0.28
C GLU A 41 -11.10 5.66 0.49
N GLY A 42 -9.95 6.12 0.01
CA GLY A 42 -9.60 7.52 0.14
C GLY A 42 -8.16 7.80 -0.30
N GLU A 43 -7.75 9.05 -0.13
CA GLU A 43 -6.44 9.53 -0.58
C GLU A 43 -5.28 8.95 0.25
N SER A 44 -5.45 8.86 1.57
CA SER A 44 -4.41 8.26 2.43
C SER A 44 -4.28 6.76 2.22
N PRO A 45 -5.37 5.98 2.08
CA PRO A 45 -5.26 4.60 1.63
C PRO A 45 -4.62 4.46 0.25
N GLN A 46 -4.87 5.37 -0.67
CA GLN A 46 -4.22 5.34 -1.99
C GLN A 46 -2.72 5.62 -1.88
N GLN A 47 -2.30 6.47 -0.96
CA GLN A 47 -0.88 6.71 -0.69
C GLN A 47 -0.21 5.43 -0.20
N LEU A 48 -0.86 4.66 0.65
CA LEU A 48 -0.34 3.37 1.11
C LEU A 48 -0.23 2.39 -0.07
N ALA A 49 -1.25 2.32 -0.91
CA ALA A 49 -1.23 1.49 -2.12
C ALA A 49 -0.03 1.85 -3.00
N LEU A 50 0.18 3.13 -3.26
CA LEU A 50 1.32 3.60 -4.06
C LEU A 50 2.65 3.17 -3.45
N ALA A 51 2.82 3.38 -2.15
CA ALA A 51 4.09 3.09 -1.48
C ALA A 51 4.42 1.59 -1.52
N ILE A 52 3.43 0.74 -1.25
CA ILE A 52 3.60 -0.71 -1.34
C ILE A 52 3.96 -1.13 -2.77
N LEU A 53 3.19 -0.64 -3.75
CA LEU A 53 3.40 -1.00 -5.15
C LEU A 53 4.75 -0.52 -5.67
N TYR A 54 5.14 0.70 -5.32
CA TYR A 54 6.44 1.22 -5.75
C TYR A 54 7.59 0.44 -5.11
N ASP A 55 7.50 0.16 -3.82
CA ASP A 55 8.55 -0.62 -3.15
C ASP A 55 8.65 -2.03 -3.75
N HIS A 56 7.52 -2.63 -4.10
CA HIS A 56 7.46 -3.98 -4.65
C HIS A 56 7.92 -4.05 -6.10
N LEU A 57 7.47 -3.11 -6.95
CA LEU A 57 7.72 -3.14 -8.38
C LEU A 57 8.96 -2.36 -8.81
N GLY A 58 9.33 -1.29 -8.09
CA GLY A 58 10.42 -0.41 -8.48
C GLY A 58 10.12 0.41 -9.73
N ASP A 59 8.86 0.56 -10.12
CA ASP A 59 8.42 1.21 -11.35
C ASP A 59 7.36 2.26 -11.01
N LYS A 60 7.72 3.54 -11.17
CA LYS A 60 6.85 4.66 -10.83
C LYS A 60 5.55 4.67 -11.62
N THR A 61 5.66 4.53 -12.93
CA THR A 61 4.50 4.58 -13.83
C THR A 61 3.51 3.47 -13.50
N ARG A 62 4.02 2.27 -13.30
CA ARG A 62 3.22 1.11 -12.98
C ARG A 62 2.55 1.26 -11.62
N ALA A 63 3.30 1.71 -10.61
CA ALA A 63 2.78 1.92 -9.27
C ALA A 63 1.67 2.96 -9.26
N ILE A 64 1.87 4.09 -9.92
CA ILE A 64 0.85 5.13 -10.01
C ILE A 64 -0.40 4.60 -10.72
N GLY A 65 -0.21 3.92 -11.84
CA GLY A 65 -1.32 3.40 -12.64
C GLY A 65 -2.18 2.36 -11.93
N LEU A 66 -1.59 1.60 -11.01
CA LEU A 66 -2.29 0.57 -10.25
C LEU A 66 -2.85 1.06 -8.91
N SER A 67 -2.40 2.23 -8.43
CA SER A 67 -2.62 2.66 -7.04
C SER A 67 -4.10 2.74 -6.66
N GLU A 68 -4.96 3.28 -7.52
CA GLU A 68 -6.38 3.44 -7.19
C GLU A 68 -7.09 2.08 -7.09
N ARG A 69 -6.87 1.21 -8.09
CA ARG A 69 -7.52 -0.11 -8.09
C ARG A 69 -6.98 -1.01 -6.98
N PHE A 70 -5.69 -0.96 -6.72
CA PHE A 70 -5.10 -1.69 -5.61
C PHE A 70 -5.63 -1.18 -4.26
N MET A 71 -5.78 0.12 -4.12
CA MET A 71 -6.37 0.72 -2.93
C MET A 71 -7.79 0.19 -2.70
N ARG A 72 -8.63 0.19 -3.74
CA ARG A 72 -10.02 -0.25 -3.60
C ARG A 72 -10.14 -1.74 -3.32
N ARG A 73 -9.31 -2.57 -3.97
CA ARG A 73 -9.41 -4.03 -3.85
C ARG A 73 -8.73 -4.58 -2.62
N VAL A 74 -7.65 -3.95 -2.16
CA VAL A 74 -6.81 -4.49 -1.10
C VAL A 74 -6.82 -3.60 0.13
N ILE A 75 -6.36 -2.36 -0.01
CA ILE A 75 -6.11 -1.49 1.15
C ILE A 75 -7.39 -1.17 1.91
N ALA A 76 -8.47 -0.88 1.18
CA ALA A 76 -9.76 -0.52 1.78
C ALA A 76 -10.38 -1.68 2.57
N ASN A 77 -9.96 -2.90 2.30
CA ASN A 77 -10.49 -4.11 2.93
C ASN A 77 -9.58 -4.71 3.99
N LEU A 78 -8.48 -4.05 4.31
CA LEU A 78 -7.57 -4.51 5.35
C LEU A 78 -8.16 -4.29 6.74
N ASP A 79 -7.83 -5.17 7.68
CA ASP A 79 -8.18 -5.01 9.08
C ASP A 79 -7.29 -3.96 9.74
N ASN A 80 -7.54 -3.64 11.01
CA ASN A 80 -6.73 -2.67 11.76
C ASN A 80 -5.25 -3.08 11.79
N ASP A 81 -4.98 -4.35 12.01
CA ASP A 81 -3.63 -4.92 11.90
C ASP A 81 -3.63 -5.86 10.71
N TRP A 82 -2.61 -5.75 9.86
CA TRP A 82 -2.57 -6.53 8.63
C TRP A 82 -1.14 -6.85 8.23
N HIS A 83 -1.01 -7.84 7.36
CA HIS A 83 0.24 -8.10 6.64
C HIS A 83 -0.07 -8.57 5.21
N LEU A 84 0.84 -8.25 4.29
CA LEU A 84 0.77 -8.65 2.89
C LEU A 84 2.15 -9.12 2.46
N THR A 85 2.20 -10.29 1.82
CA THR A 85 3.44 -10.79 1.24
C THR A 85 3.57 -10.35 -0.22
N SER A 86 4.79 -10.40 -0.77
CA SER A 86 5.02 -10.14 -2.19
C SER A 86 4.14 -11.03 -3.07
N THR A 87 3.96 -12.29 -2.69
CA THR A 87 3.12 -13.24 -3.42
C THR A 87 1.66 -12.78 -3.48
N GLU A 88 1.14 -12.32 -2.34
CA GLU A 88 -0.23 -11.81 -2.27
C GLU A 88 -0.41 -10.54 -3.10
N ILE A 89 0.61 -9.67 -3.09
CA ILE A 89 0.59 -8.44 -3.90
C ILE A 89 0.60 -8.81 -5.39
N ASP A 90 1.45 -9.74 -5.82
CA ASP A 90 1.49 -10.21 -7.20
C ASP A 90 0.14 -10.78 -7.65
N SER A 91 -0.52 -11.55 -6.78
CA SER A 91 -1.84 -12.11 -7.07
C SER A 91 -2.89 -11.01 -7.25
N ALA A 92 -2.84 -9.99 -6.41
CA ALA A 92 -3.77 -8.86 -6.51
C ALA A 92 -3.54 -8.06 -7.81
N ILE A 93 -2.27 -7.84 -8.18
CA ILE A 93 -1.92 -7.15 -9.43
C ILE A 93 -2.43 -7.95 -10.63
N ALA A 94 -2.23 -9.26 -10.62
CA ALA A 94 -2.71 -10.13 -11.69
C ALA A 94 -4.22 -10.04 -11.85
N ALA A 95 -4.96 -10.03 -10.75
CA ALA A 95 -6.41 -9.88 -10.77
C ALA A 95 -6.86 -8.53 -11.32
N ILE A 96 -6.14 -7.45 -10.97
CA ILE A 96 -6.42 -6.10 -11.48
C ILE A 96 -6.18 -6.05 -12.99
N ASP A 97 -5.05 -6.60 -13.45
CA ASP A 97 -4.69 -6.60 -14.87
C ASP A 97 -5.63 -7.43 -15.71
N ALA A 98 -6.24 -8.47 -15.15
CA ALA A 98 -7.18 -9.35 -15.85
C ALA A 98 -8.60 -8.78 -15.92
N ALA A 99 -8.91 -7.77 -15.13
CA ALA A 99 -10.25 -7.19 -15.06
C ALA A 99 -10.58 -6.28 -16.23
#